data_e5d916436018c361675c20c57a0b918f
#
_entry.id   e5d916436018c361675c20c57a0b918f
#
_cell.length_a   1.000
_cell.length_b   1.000
_cell.length_c   1.000
_cell.angle_alpha   90.00
_cell.angle_beta   90.00
_cell.angle_gamma   90.00
#
_symmetry.space_group_name_H-M   'P 1'
#
loop_
_entity.id
_entity.type
_entity.pdbx_description
1 polymer ?
#
loop_
_entity_poly.entity_id
_entity_poly.type
_entity_poly.pdbx_seq_one_letter_code
_entity_poly.pdbx_strand_id
1 'polypeptide(L)'
;MSDCAIISRGGERQTDIEKIMENVVYHHLVHLGYTVTVGQLRAGEIDFVCTRPNQRVYVQVAWLIDSDTTFKREFGALQAINDAYPKYVISATPMLRSANHEGITHIHLRKFLSEGF
;
A
#
# COMPACT_ATOMS: atom_id res chain seq x y z
N MET A 1 -6.48 -17.13 -12.81
CA MET A 1 -6.27 -16.55 -12.55
C MET A 1 -5.95 -15.90 -12.36
N SER A 2 -5.92 -15.53 -12.25
CA SER A 2 -5.59 -14.82 -12.08
C SER A 2 -5.21 -14.14 -11.75
N ASP A 3 -5.06 -13.75 -11.76
CA ASP A 3 -4.70 -13.00 -11.53
C ASP A 3 -4.36 -12.18 -11.18
N CYS A 4 -4.25 -12.22 -11.24
CA CYS A 4 -3.96 -11.36 -10.43
C CYS A 4 -3.09 -10.53 -10.85
N ALA A 5 -2.68 -10.65 -11.50
CA ALA A 5 -1.87 -9.95 -11.95
C ALA A 5 -2.01 -8.71 -12.03
N ILE A 6 -2.17 -8.40 -11.41
CA ILE A 6 -2.63 -7.37 -11.27
C ILE A 6 -1.89 -6.34 -11.60
N ILE A 7 -1.01 -6.06 -11.15
CA ILE A 7 -0.59 -4.92 -11.14
C ILE A 7 0.54 -4.72 -11.80
N SER A 8 0.59 -4.20 -12.81
CA SER A 8 1.69 -3.83 -13.40
C SER A 8 1.81 -2.42 -13.29
N ARG A 9 2.78 -1.95 -12.77
CA ARG A 9 2.96 -0.58 -12.55
C ARG A 9 3.79 0.03 -13.61
N GLY A 10 3.26 0.16 -14.76
CA GLY A 10 3.90 0.93 -15.80
C GLY A 10 5.28 0.51 -16.21
N GLY A 11 5.55 -0.72 -16.16
CA GLY A 11 6.84 -1.16 -16.59
C GLY A 11 7.94 -0.99 -15.59
N GLU A 12 7.62 -0.66 -14.40
CA GLU A 12 8.62 -0.54 -13.41
C GLU A 12 9.27 -1.83 -13.10
N ARG A 13 10.48 -1.80 -12.63
CA ARG A 13 11.15 -2.98 -12.31
C ARG A 13 10.82 -3.37 -10.95
N GLN A 14 9.76 -4.03 -10.70
CA GLN A 14 9.44 -4.59 -9.42
C GLN A 14 10.14 -5.90 -9.24
N THR A 15 10.61 -6.16 -8.06
CA THR A 15 11.19 -7.46 -7.75
C THR A 15 10.06 -8.48 -7.64
N ASP A 16 10.39 -9.75 -7.79
CA ASP A 16 9.39 -10.79 -7.65
C ASP A 16 8.79 -10.81 -6.26
N ILE A 17 9.58 -10.51 -5.25
CA ILE A 17 9.07 -10.52 -3.88
C ILE A 17 8.05 -9.41 -3.68
N GLU A 18 8.24 -8.28 -4.32
CA GLU A 18 7.28 -7.19 -4.21
C GLU A 18 5.97 -7.55 -4.88
N LYS A 19 6.03 -8.24 -6.01
CA LYS A 19 4.82 -8.69 -6.69
C LYS A 19 4.05 -9.68 -5.83
N ILE A 20 4.75 -10.61 -5.22
CA ILE A 20 4.12 -11.58 -4.33
C ILE A 20 3.47 -10.87 -3.16
N MET A 21 4.18 -9.92 -2.58
CA MET A 21 3.66 -9.17 -1.46
C MET A 21 2.41 -8.38 -1.83
N GLU A 22 2.43 -7.74 -3.00
CA GLU A 22 1.26 -7.01 -3.47
C GLU A 22 0.06 -7.93 -3.64
N ASN A 23 0.28 -9.12 -4.17
CA ASN A 23 -0.79 -10.09 -4.32
C ASN A 23 -1.35 -10.53 -2.98
N VAL A 24 -0.49 -10.79 -2.03
CA VAL A 24 -0.91 -11.21 -0.69
C VAL A 24 -1.75 -10.10 -0.04
N VAL A 25 -1.29 -8.87 -0.14
CA VAL A 25 -2.01 -7.74 0.43
C VAL A 25 -3.35 -7.56 -0.28
N TYR A 26 -3.36 -7.67 -1.59
CA TYR A 26 -4.59 -7.53 -2.36
C TYR A 26 -5.64 -8.54 -1.90
N HIS A 27 -5.26 -9.81 -1.82
CA HIS A 27 -6.20 -10.85 -1.43
C HIS A 27 -6.70 -10.64 0.00
N HIS A 28 -5.83 -10.18 0.87
CA HIS A 28 -6.24 -9.95 2.24
C HIS A 28 -7.21 -8.77 2.34
N LEU A 29 -6.99 -7.73 1.56
CA LEU A 29 -7.90 -6.59 1.54
C LEU A 29 -9.28 -6.99 1.04
N VAL A 30 -9.33 -7.83 0.01
CA VAL A 30 -10.60 -8.35 -0.48
C VAL A 30 -11.27 -9.20 0.61
N HIS A 31 -10.49 -10.00 1.32
CA HIS A 31 -11.01 -10.81 2.41
C HIS A 31 -11.62 -9.94 3.51
N LEU A 32 -11.06 -8.76 3.75
CA LEU A 32 -11.58 -7.85 4.75
C LEU A 32 -12.84 -7.11 4.29
N GLY A 33 -13.26 -7.35 3.06
CA GLY A 33 -14.50 -6.78 2.58
C GLY A 33 -14.35 -5.53 1.73
N TYR A 34 -13.12 -5.16 1.38
CA TYR A 34 -12.91 -3.98 0.55
C TYR A 34 -13.04 -4.31 -0.93
N THR A 35 -13.51 -3.32 -1.68
CA THR A 35 -13.36 -3.33 -3.13
C THR A 35 -12.04 -2.66 -3.43
N VAL A 36 -11.14 -3.36 -4.07
CA VAL A 36 -9.76 -2.91 -4.27
C VAL A 36 -9.51 -2.57 -5.72
N THR A 37 -9.00 -1.37 -5.97
CA THR A 37 -8.63 -0.95 -7.32
C THR A 37 -7.26 -0.32 -7.27
N VAL A 38 -6.60 -0.26 -8.42
CA VAL A 38 -5.34 0.46 -8.54
C VAL A 38 -5.66 1.93 -8.69
N GLY A 39 -5.01 2.76 -7.91
CA GLY A 39 -5.30 4.17 -7.92
C GLY A 39 -4.42 4.93 -8.90
N GLN A 40 -5.04 5.65 -9.83
CA GLN A 40 -4.31 6.56 -10.68
C GLN A 40 -4.85 7.93 -10.42
N LEU A 41 -4.16 8.66 -9.59
CA LEU A 41 -4.60 9.98 -9.18
C LEU A 41 -3.74 11.03 -9.83
N ARG A 42 -4.18 12.27 -9.78
CA ARG A 42 -3.38 13.34 -10.30
C ARG A 42 -2.01 13.37 -9.65
N ALA A 43 -1.96 13.01 -8.40
CA ALA A 43 -0.73 13.03 -7.64
C ALA A 43 0.21 11.89 -7.98
N GLY A 44 -0.25 10.89 -8.68
CA GLY A 44 0.57 9.74 -9.03
C GLY A 44 -0.18 8.43 -8.83
N GLU A 45 0.53 7.33 -8.93
CA GLU A 45 -0.05 6.02 -8.77
C GLU A 45 -0.05 5.59 -7.32
N ILE A 46 -1.17 5.05 -6.87
CA ILE A 46 -1.28 4.42 -5.56
C ILE A 46 -1.52 2.94 -5.80
N ASP A 47 -0.84 2.08 -5.08
CA ASP A 47 -0.97 0.65 -5.31
C ASP A 47 -2.41 0.20 -5.20
N PHE A 48 -3.09 0.55 -4.12
CA PHE A 48 -4.48 0.15 -3.95
C PHE A 48 -5.32 1.26 -3.36
N VAL A 49 -6.49 1.45 -3.95
CA VAL A 49 -7.53 2.27 -3.35
C VAL A 49 -8.62 1.32 -2.91
N CYS A 50 -8.89 1.27 -1.63
CA CYS A 50 -9.79 0.29 -1.04
C CYS A 50 -11.05 0.98 -0.55
N THR A 51 -12.20 0.52 -1.00
CA THR A 51 -13.45 1.15 -0.62
C THR A 51 -14.42 0.15 -0.02
N ARG A 52 -15.17 0.62 0.93
CA ARG A 52 -16.30 -0.08 1.51
C ARG A 52 -17.39 0.99 1.70
N PRO A 53 -18.64 0.60 1.96
CA PRO A 53 -19.65 1.62 2.20
C PRO A 53 -19.19 2.56 3.32
N ASN A 54 -19.16 3.82 3.02
CA ASN A 54 -18.76 4.87 3.97
C ASN A 54 -17.29 4.83 4.39
N GLN A 55 -16.45 4.11 3.66
CA GLN A 55 -15.03 4.06 3.99
C GLN A 55 -14.17 4.06 2.75
N ARG A 56 -13.01 4.69 2.84
CA ARG A 56 -12.00 4.61 1.80
C ARG A 56 -10.63 4.62 2.48
N VAL A 57 -9.75 3.78 1.98
CA VAL A 57 -8.39 3.66 2.52
C VAL A 57 -7.43 3.59 1.35
N TYR A 58 -6.32 4.28 1.46
CA TYR A 58 -5.27 4.22 0.44
C TYR A 58 -4.13 3.37 1.00
N VAL A 59 -3.60 2.49 0.17
CA VAL A 59 -2.57 1.56 0.59
C VAL A 59 -1.43 1.53 -0.42
N GLN A 60 -0.21 1.69 0.08
CA GLN A 60 1.01 1.47 -0.71
C GLN A 60 1.72 0.26 -0.13
N VAL A 61 2.36 -0.52 -0.98
CA VAL A 61 3.04 -1.73 -0.56
C VAL A 61 4.50 -1.64 -0.96
N ALA A 62 5.40 -1.89 -0.04
CA ALA A 62 6.83 -1.90 -0.32
C ALA A 62 7.46 -3.04 0.46
N TRP A 63 8.44 -3.75 -0.15
CA TRP A 63 9.08 -4.85 0.58
C TRP A 63 9.88 -4.31 1.76
N LEU A 64 10.82 -3.44 1.50
CA LEU A 64 11.61 -2.83 2.55
C LEU A 64 11.75 -1.34 2.31
N ILE A 65 11.66 -0.59 3.38
CA ILE A 65 11.90 0.85 3.31
C ILE A 65 13.21 1.07 4.04
N ASP A 66 14.31 0.93 3.30
CA ASP A 66 15.63 0.96 3.88
C ASP A 66 16.46 2.17 3.45
N SER A 67 15.84 3.11 2.80
CA SER A 67 16.53 4.33 2.38
C SER A 67 15.56 5.49 2.37
N ASP A 68 16.11 6.70 2.42
CA ASP A 68 15.30 7.90 2.33
C ASP A 68 14.59 8.00 1.00
N THR A 69 15.23 7.53 -0.06
CA THR A 69 14.63 7.57 -1.39
C THR A 69 13.36 6.73 -1.44
N THR A 70 13.43 5.50 -0.92
CA THR A 70 12.28 4.63 -0.87
C THR A 70 11.19 5.21 0.03
N PHE A 71 11.59 5.71 1.19
CA PHE A 71 10.65 6.33 2.11
C PHE A 71 9.90 7.47 1.43
N LYS A 72 10.63 8.37 0.79
CA LYS A 72 10.00 9.52 0.14
C LYS A 72 9.11 9.10 -1.01
N ARG A 73 9.48 8.08 -1.73
CA ARG A 73 8.68 7.60 -2.86
C ARG A 73 7.35 7.01 -2.37
N GLU A 74 7.42 6.13 -1.38
CA GLU A 74 6.21 5.44 -0.92
C GLU A 74 5.30 6.36 -0.10
N PHE A 75 5.88 7.10 0.81
CA PHE A 75 5.07 8.00 1.64
C PHE A 75 4.67 9.24 0.85
N GLY A 76 5.54 9.70 -0.04
CA GLY A 76 5.25 10.91 -0.81
C GLY A 76 4.06 10.77 -1.72
N ALA A 77 3.86 9.59 -2.31
CA ALA A 77 2.70 9.35 -3.15
C ALA A 77 1.41 9.54 -2.36
N LEU A 78 1.39 9.08 -1.12
CA LEU A 78 0.22 9.22 -0.26
C LEU A 78 0.08 10.63 0.28
N GLN A 79 1.19 11.30 0.55
CA GLN A 79 1.15 12.67 1.05
C GLN A 79 0.54 13.62 0.03
N ALA A 80 0.67 13.29 -1.25
CA ALA A 80 0.13 14.13 -2.30
C ALA A 80 -1.38 14.04 -2.41
N ILE A 81 -2.00 13.09 -1.74
CA ILE A 81 -3.45 12.96 -1.73
C ILE A 81 -4.01 13.92 -0.69
N ASN A 82 -4.80 14.87 -1.15
CA ASN A 82 -5.29 15.92 -0.27
C ASN A 82 -6.71 15.62 0.20
N ASP A 83 -6.87 14.61 1.02
CA ASP A 83 -8.16 14.30 1.62
C ASP A 83 -7.93 13.72 3.01
N ALA A 84 -9.01 13.45 3.71
CA ALA A 84 -8.93 13.02 5.10
C ALA A 84 -9.04 11.51 5.30
N TYR A 85 -9.03 10.75 4.23
CA TYR A 85 -9.16 9.30 4.36
C TYR A 85 -7.86 8.69 4.87
N PRO A 86 -7.95 7.59 5.62
CA PRO A 86 -6.75 6.93 6.13
C PRO A 86 -5.81 6.48 5.02
N LYS A 87 -4.52 6.56 5.29
CA LYS A 87 -3.49 6.19 4.33
C LYS A 87 -2.47 5.32 5.03
N TYR A 88 -2.13 4.20 4.39
CA TYR A 88 -1.22 3.22 4.99
C TYR A 88 -0.12 2.82 4.04
N VAL A 89 1.06 2.57 4.60
CA VAL A 89 2.14 1.91 3.88
C VAL A 89 2.36 0.57 4.56
N ILE A 90 2.30 -0.51 3.80
CA ILE A 90 2.53 -1.86 4.32
C ILE A 90 3.87 -2.33 3.82
N SER A 91 4.76 -2.70 4.71
CA SER A 91 6.07 -3.20 4.32
C SER A 91 6.55 -4.25 5.31
N ALA A 92 7.63 -4.93 4.96
CA ALA A 92 8.25 -5.90 5.84
C ALA A 92 9.40 -5.30 6.64
N THR A 93 9.51 -3.98 6.66
CA THR A 93 10.55 -3.29 7.42
C THR A 93 10.34 -3.51 8.91
N PRO A 94 11.27 -4.14 9.59
CA PRO A 94 11.01 -4.57 10.96
C PRO A 94 10.90 -3.43 11.97
N MET A 95 11.65 -2.38 11.79
CA MET A 95 11.63 -1.32 12.74
C MET A 95 11.63 0.00 12.06
N LEU A 96 10.48 0.41 11.58
CA LEU A 96 10.38 1.72 10.99
C LEU A 96 10.18 2.71 12.12
N ARG A 97 11.12 3.67 12.16
CA ARG A 97 11.17 4.60 13.22
C ARG A 97 9.89 5.36 13.43
N SER A 98 9.28 5.77 12.39
CA SER A 98 8.08 6.55 12.50
C SER A 98 6.93 5.73 12.00
N ALA A 99 6.18 5.16 12.88
CA ALA A 99 5.01 4.38 12.48
C ALA A 99 3.91 5.26 11.93
N ASN A 100 3.95 6.55 12.19
CA ASN A 100 2.99 7.48 11.62
C ASN A 100 3.75 8.70 11.15
N HIS A 101 3.63 9.01 9.86
CA HIS A 101 4.33 10.14 9.27
C HIS A 101 3.31 11.00 8.55
N GLU A 102 3.04 12.18 9.09
CA GLU A 102 2.12 13.14 8.48
C GLU A 102 0.77 12.52 8.12
N GLY A 103 0.20 11.78 9.03
CA GLY A 103 -1.10 11.18 8.82
C GLY A 103 -1.08 9.86 8.07
N ILE A 104 0.10 9.38 7.68
CA ILE A 104 0.25 8.12 6.99
C ILE A 104 0.84 7.11 7.96
N THR A 105 0.17 6.00 8.12
CA THR A 105 0.58 4.98 9.10
C THR A 105 1.31 3.85 8.40
N HIS A 106 2.44 3.46 8.95
CA HIS A 106 3.14 2.28 8.49
C HIS A 106 2.66 1.06 9.28
N ILE A 107 2.36 -0.02 8.58
CA ILE A 107 1.98 -1.27 9.21
C ILE A 107 2.88 -2.37 8.66
N HIS A 108 3.46 -3.15 9.56
CA HIS A 108 4.25 -4.29 9.14
C HIS A 108 3.33 -5.35 8.51
N LEU A 109 3.81 -6.00 7.47
CA LEU A 109 3.01 -6.98 6.74
C LEU A 109 2.42 -8.05 7.66
N ARG A 110 3.19 -8.56 8.60
CA ARG A 110 2.69 -9.58 9.51
C ARG A 110 1.53 -9.07 10.35
N LYS A 111 1.64 -7.86 10.85
CA LYS A 111 0.58 -7.28 11.66
C LYS A 111 -0.67 -7.08 10.81
N PHE A 112 -0.49 -6.60 9.58
CA PHE A 112 -1.62 -6.41 8.69
C PHE A 112 -2.34 -7.73 8.43
N LEU A 113 -1.59 -8.80 8.20
CA LEU A 113 -2.20 -10.09 7.89
C LEU A 113 -2.90 -10.71 9.08
N SER A 114 -2.45 -10.40 10.30
CA SER A 114 -3.11 -10.96 11.48
C SER A 114 -4.21 -10.08 12.04
N GLU A 115 -4.07 -8.77 11.94
CA GLU A 115 -5.01 -7.86 12.60
C GLU A 115 -5.71 -6.89 11.68
N GLY A 116 -5.25 -6.74 10.46
CA GLY A 116 -5.77 -5.74 9.56
C GLY A 116 -5.23 -4.37 9.90
N PHE A 117 -6.01 -3.37 9.63
CA PHE A 117 -5.58 -2.00 9.89
C PHE A 117 -5.73 -1.59 11.35
#